data_9227fc2bf497a1323568991d7f2d4ac6
#
_entry.id   9227fc2bf497a1323568991d7f2d4ac6
#
_cell.length_a   1.000
_cell.length_b   1.000
_cell.length_c   1.000
_cell.angle_alpha   90.00
_cell.angle_beta   90.00
_cell.angle_gamma   90.00
#
_symmetry.space_group_name_H-M   'P 1'
#
loop_
_entity.id
_entity.type
_entity.pdbx_description
1 polymer ?
#
loop_
_entity_poly.entity_id
_entity_poly.type
_entity_poly.pdbx_seq_one_letter_code
_entity_poly.pdbx_strand_id
1 'polypeptide(L)'
;MELKGLTIGILKEIMENENRVAGIPDTVKKMVDNGAKVLVESGAGLGSFYTDVDYKNAGAEIINDPERIYNSADAILKVKEPLMNEAKNKHEVDMMKSNQVLISFLHPSNPINHDMVKKLAQKGVISFSLDCIPRISRAQSMDALTSMSTVAGYKAIISAACRLPKFIPMITTAVGMFRPAIVFVVGTGVAGLQSLATAKRLGAEIYAADVRPDAVEQSKSLGAKIIDTGVPPEIAIGEGGYAMHLPDEWIHKERQSFHEIVKKADIVVLSALVPRKIAPILVDETMVRSMKPGSVIVDIAIDQGGNCELTESGMICVKHNVAIDGTKNIPGSVAVSASSMFAQNVLNFLSLIVKNGKININKSDEIIASALITENGKIVNPDVLEEIVSYKEHR
;
A
#
# COMPACT_ATOMS: atom_id res chain seq x y z
N MET A 1 25.50 -8.11 5.80
CA MET A 1 25.33 -6.63 5.76
C MET A 1 26.29 -6.04 6.78
N GLU A 2 27.08 -5.04 6.43
CA GLU A 2 27.93 -4.32 7.37
C GLU A 2 27.44 -2.87 7.44
N LEU A 3 26.97 -2.44 8.63
CA LEU A 3 26.43 -1.10 8.88
C LEU A 3 27.30 -0.27 9.81
N LYS A 4 28.52 -0.76 10.11
CA LYS A 4 29.45 -0.11 11.04
C LYS A 4 29.75 1.34 10.64
N GLY A 5 29.49 2.26 11.55
CA GLY A 5 29.70 3.70 11.35
C GLY A 5 28.48 4.47 10.84
N LEU A 6 27.39 3.78 10.48
CA LEU A 6 26.14 4.45 10.10
C LEU A 6 25.24 4.70 11.31
N THR A 7 24.62 5.87 11.33
CA THR A 7 23.54 6.22 12.27
C THR A 7 22.21 6.19 11.50
N ILE A 8 21.26 5.36 11.96
CA ILE A 8 19.95 5.18 11.36
C ILE A 8 18.89 5.76 12.27
N GLY A 9 18.03 6.62 11.74
CA GLY A 9 16.91 7.24 12.45
C GLY A 9 15.58 6.58 12.08
N ILE A 10 14.80 6.21 13.08
CA ILE A 10 13.43 5.72 12.94
C ILE A 10 12.52 6.71 13.64
N LEU A 11 11.61 7.31 12.90
CA LEU A 11 10.72 8.36 13.39
C LEU A 11 9.31 7.82 13.65
N LYS A 12 8.62 8.51 14.53
CA LYS A 12 7.18 8.33 14.69
C LYS A 12 6.45 8.87 13.47
N GLU A 13 5.48 8.11 12.97
CA GLU A 13 4.62 8.60 11.91
C GLU A 13 3.63 9.64 12.46
N ILE A 14 3.46 10.72 11.70
CA ILE A 14 2.59 11.85 12.08
C ILE A 14 1.32 11.93 11.26
N MET A 15 1.19 11.11 10.21
CA MET A 15 -0.06 11.00 9.44
C MET A 15 -1.16 10.43 10.32
N GLU A 16 -2.34 11.02 10.24
CA GLU A 16 -3.51 10.54 10.96
C GLU A 16 -3.82 9.07 10.60
N ASN A 17 -4.13 8.26 11.60
CA ASN A 17 -4.40 6.81 11.45
C ASN A 17 -3.23 5.98 10.90
N GLU A 18 -2.00 6.51 10.89
CA GLU A 18 -0.82 5.71 10.60
C GLU A 18 -0.24 5.14 11.90
N ASN A 19 -0.46 3.83 12.09
CA ASN A 19 -0.01 3.11 13.28
C ASN A 19 1.22 2.24 13.02
N ARG A 20 1.70 2.18 11.77
CA ARG A 20 2.90 1.43 11.41
C ARG A 20 4.16 2.18 11.83
N VAL A 21 5.27 1.45 11.87
CA VAL A 21 6.61 1.99 12.07
C VAL A 21 7.59 1.35 11.09
N ALA A 22 8.55 2.12 10.59
CA ALA A 22 9.48 1.67 9.57
C ALA A 22 10.56 0.69 10.06
N GLY A 23 10.75 0.57 11.37
CA GLY A 23 11.63 -0.40 12.01
C GLY A 23 11.03 -0.94 13.28
N ILE A 24 10.97 -2.25 13.42
CA ILE A 24 10.52 -2.94 14.63
C ILE A 24 11.73 -3.43 15.46
N PRO A 25 11.57 -3.77 16.74
CA PRO A 25 12.69 -4.22 17.58
C PRO A 25 13.56 -5.31 16.94
N ASP A 26 12.96 -6.29 16.24
CA ASP A 26 13.68 -7.36 15.57
C ASP A 26 14.60 -6.85 14.43
N THR A 27 14.11 -5.91 13.62
CA THR A 27 14.93 -5.32 12.54
C THR A 27 15.97 -4.34 13.09
N VAL A 28 15.62 -3.61 14.14
CA VAL A 28 16.55 -2.74 14.89
C VAL A 28 17.69 -3.56 15.46
N LYS A 29 17.41 -4.69 16.12
CA LYS A 29 18.44 -5.59 16.62
C LYS A 29 19.37 -6.05 15.50
N LYS A 30 18.84 -6.45 14.35
CA LYS A 30 19.65 -6.82 13.17
C LYS A 30 20.54 -5.68 12.70
N MET A 31 20.06 -4.42 12.69
CA MET A 31 20.87 -3.25 12.33
C MET A 31 22.00 -3.02 13.35
N VAL A 32 21.70 -3.09 14.65
CA VAL A 32 22.67 -2.93 15.74
C VAL A 32 23.72 -4.04 15.72
N ASP A 33 23.30 -5.30 15.59
CA ASP A 33 24.20 -6.46 15.50
C ASP A 33 25.15 -6.37 14.29
N ASN A 34 24.75 -5.64 13.24
CA ASN A 34 25.59 -5.33 12.07
C ASN A 34 26.39 -4.01 12.20
N GLY A 35 26.41 -3.42 13.39
CA GLY A 35 27.26 -2.30 13.76
C GLY A 35 26.68 -0.91 13.54
N ALA A 36 25.39 -0.76 13.22
CA ALA A 36 24.74 0.54 13.13
C ALA A 36 24.47 1.12 14.53
N LYS A 37 24.54 2.43 14.64
CA LYS A 37 23.86 3.18 15.71
C LYS A 37 22.41 3.42 15.26
N VAL A 38 21.42 2.99 16.07
CA VAL A 38 20.01 3.20 15.76
C VAL A 38 19.37 4.15 16.75
N LEU A 39 18.80 5.23 16.26
CA LEU A 39 18.06 6.24 17.01
C LEU A 39 16.57 6.04 16.72
N VAL A 40 15.76 5.89 17.74
CA VAL A 40 14.31 5.71 17.61
C VAL A 40 13.60 6.86 18.35
N GLU A 41 12.65 7.52 17.70
CA GLU A 41 11.83 8.52 18.36
C GLU A 41 10.95 7.87 19.43
N SER A 42 10.89 8.46 20.60
CA SER A 42 10.07 7.98 21.70
C SER A 42 8.61 7.81 21.26
N GLY A 43 8.06 6.64 21.52
CA GLY A 43 6.70 6.29 21.14
C GLY A 43 6.49 5.95 19.67
N ALA A 44 7.54 5.87 18.84
CA ALA A 44 7.41 5.56 17.41
C ALA A 44 6.71 4.22 17.14
N GLY A 45 6.93 3.21 17.99
CA GLY A 45 6.36 1.88 17.84
C GLY A 45 5.01 1.66 18.52
N LEU A 46 4.49 2.62 19.28
CA LEU A 46 3.29 2.42 20.12
C LEU A 46 2.04 2.01 19.32
N GLY A 47 1.86 2.58 18.12
CA GLY A 47 0.77 2.20 17.23
C GLY A 47 0.82 0.72 16.78
N SER A 48 2.00 0.11 16.84
CA SER A 48 2.25 -1.31 16.55
C SER A 48 2.56 -2.12 17.81
N PHE A 49 2.21 -1.61 18.99
CA PHE A 49 2.39 -2.23 20.30
C PHE A 49 3.85 -2.53 20.68
N TYR A 50 4.82 -1.82 20.11
CA TYR A 50 6.23 -1.85 20.51
C TYR A 50 6.53 -0.65 21.40
N THR A 51 7.06 -0.91 22.60
CA THR A 51 7.41 0.13 23.59
C THR A 51 8.84 0.63 23.41
N ASP A 52 9.15 1.79 23.98
CA ASP A 52 10.53 2.30 24.03
C ASP A 52 11.49 1.32 24.72
N VAL A 53 10.99 0.51 25.66
CA VAL A 53 11.78 -0.53 26.34
C VAL A 53 12.16 -1.65 25.38
N ASP A 54 11.26 -2.06 24.48
CA ASP A 54 11.53 -3.09 23.48
C ASP A 54 12.65 -2.64 22.53
N TYR A 55 12.62 -1.38 22.10
CA TYR A 55 13.68 -0.81 21.27
C TYR A 55 15.02 -0.67 22.01
N LYS A 56 15.01 -0.27 23.29
CA LYS A 56 16.23 -0.26 24.12
C LYS A 56 16.82 -1.65 24.27
N ASN A 57 16.00 -2.66 24.49
CA ASN A 57 16.41 -4.06 24.58
C ASN A 57 17.01 -4.57 23.25
N ALA A 58 16.55 -4.02 22.12
CA ALA A 58 17.11 -4.28 20.80
C ALA A 58 18.41 -3.51 20.52
N GLY A 59 18.86 -2.65 21.44
CA GLY A 59 20.10 -1.88 21.35
C GLY A 59 19.96 -0.47 20.75
N ALA A 60 18.73 0.04 20.58
CA ALA A 60 18.51 1.40 20.11
C ALA A 60 18.64 2.45 21.22
N GLU A 61 18.99 3.67 20.83
CA GLU A 61 18.91 4.86 21.66
C GLU A 61 17.56 5.55 21.43
N ILE A 62 16.79 5.79 22.50
CA ILE A 62 15.49 6.47 22.42
C ILE A 62 15.69 7.98 22.53
N ILE A 63 15.13 8.72 21.59
CA ILE A 63 15.24 10.17 21.45
C ILE A 63 13.85 10.82 21.51
N ASN A 64 13.65 11.77 22.41
CA ASN A 64 12.36 12.47 22.54
C ASN A 64 12.14 13.55 21.48
N ASP A 65 13.22 14.14 20.99
CA ASP A 65 13.14 15.23 20.02
C ASP A 65 13.51 14.76 18.61
N PRO A 66 12.55 14.69 17.66
CA PRO A 66 12.81 14.25 16.30
C PRO A 66 13.89 15.09 15.59
N GLU A 67 14.03 16.39 15.89
CA GLU A 67 15.07 17.22 15.28
C GLU A 67 16.49 16.69 15.60
N ARG A 68 16.70 16.10 16.78
CA ARG A 68 17.97 15.45 17.11
C ARG A 68 18.24 14.23 16.25
N ILE A 69 17.20 13.47 15.90
CA ILE A 69 17.34 12.32 15.00
C ILE A 69 17.69 12.81 13.60
N TYR A 70 16.93 13.78 13.05
CA TYR A 70 17.25 14.36 11.74
C TYR A 70 18.66 14.93 11.67
N ASN A 71 19.12 15.60 12.72
CA ASN A 71 20.46 16.20 12.76
C ASN A 71 21.59 15.16 12.89
N SER A 72 21.33 13.97 13.43
CA SER A 72 22.36 12.97 13.74
C SER A 72 22.40 11.82 12.74
N ALA A 73 21.25 11.38 12.21
CA ALA A 73 21.17 10.21 11.36
C ALA A 73 21.77 10.42 9.97
N ASP A 74 22.38 9.37 9.41
CA ASP A 74 22.82 9.29 8.02
C ASP A 74 21.66 8.85 7.11
N ALA A 75 20.81 7.95 7.63
CA ALA A 75 19.62 7.48 6.96
C ALA A 75 18.39 7.58 7.87
N ILE A 76 17.30 8.06 7.32
CA ILE A 76 15.96 8.15 7.94
C ILE A 76 15.06 7.09 7.33
N LEU A 77 14.42 6.32 8.19
CA LEU A 77 13.43 5.33 7.81
C LEU A 77 12.05 5.80 8.26
N LYS A 78 11.12 5.91 7.30
CA LYS A 78 9.71 6.25 7.53
C LYS A 78 8.80 5.30 6.75
N VAL A 79 7.55 5.21 7.18
CA VAL A 79 6.52 4.51 6.41
C VAL A 79 5.95 5.43 5.34
N LYS A 80 5.53 6.62 5.74
CA LYS A 80 4.87 7.61 4.87
C LYS A 80 5.80 8.74 4.47
N GLU A 81 5.35 9.47 3.46
CA GLU A 81 6.00 10.70 2.99
C GLU A 81 6.19 11.72 4.12
N PRO A 82 7.20 12.58 4.04
CA PRO A 82 7.38 13.69 4.96
C PRO A 82 6.20 14.68 4.90
N LEU A 83 5.70 15.05 6.06
CA LEU A 83 4.55 15.95 6.23
C LEU A 83 4.91 17.18 7.06
N MET A 84 3.96 18.10 7.20
CA MET A 84 4.03 19.21 8.16
C MET A 84 3.92 18.64 9.58
N ASN A 85 4.93 18.84 10.40
CA ASN A 85 4.90 18.51 11.81
C ASN A 85 4.35 19.71 12.59
N GLU A 86 3.07 19.64 12.94
CA GLU A 86 2.36 20.73 13.64
C GLU A 86 2.98 21.02 15.01
N ALA A 87 3.42 20.00 15.74
CA ALA A 87 4.05 20.15 17.06
C ALA A 87 5.38 20.92 17.00
N LYS A 88 6.07 20.88 15.87
CA LYS A 88 7.32 21.61 15.61
C LYS A 88 7.12 22.87 14.77
N ASN A 89 5.94 23.06 14.21
CA ASN A 89 5.65 24.09 13.21
C ASN A 89 6.69 24.11 12.08
N LYS A 90 7.10 22.91 11.62
CA LYS A 90 8.09 22.71 10.56
C LYS A 90 7.69 21.53 9.70
N HIS A 91 7.91 21.62 8.39
CA HIS A 91 7.81 20.47 7.53
C HIS A 91 8.99 19.52 7.80
N GLU A 92 8.76 18.20 7.84
CA GLU A 92 9.79 17.21 8.15
C GLU A 92 11.02 17.32 7.24
N VAL A 93 10.82 17.68 5.95
CA VAL A 93 11.94 17.94 5.02
C VAL A 93 12.85 19.08 5.49
N ASP A 94 12.31 20.10 6.16
CA ASP A 94 13.12 21.23 6.66
C ASP A 94 14.06 20.81 7.79
N MET A 95 13.71 19.77 8.54
CA MET A 95 14.52 19.21 9.61
C MET A 95 15.65 18.29 9.09
N MET A 96 15.57 17.82 7.84
CA MET A 96 16.58 16.94 7.23
C MET A 96 17.86 17.69 6.87
N LYS A 97 18.98 16.96 6.76
CA LYS A 97 20.27 17.45 6.30
C LYS A 97 20.46 17.23 4.80
N SER A 98 21.30 18.05 4.16
CA SER A 98 21.81 17.73 2.83
C SER A 98 22.60 16.42 2.86
N ASN A 99 22.49 15.62 1.79
CA ASN A 99 23.07 14.28 1.64
C ASN A 99 22.57 13.22 2.65
N GLN A 100 21.54 13.53 3.43
CA GLN A 100 20.87 12.54 4.25
C GLN A 100 20.02 11.61 3.37
N VAL A 101 20.05 10.31 3.67
CA VAL A 101 19.21 9.33 2.97
C VAL A 101 17.83 9.27 3.61
N LEU A 102 16.77 9.27 2.80
CA LEU A 102 15.40 8.98 3.21
C LEU A 102 14.90 7.73 2.48
N ILE A 103 14.36 6.76 3.22
CA ILE A 103 13.71 5.56 2.68
C ILE A 103 12.28 5.53 3.21
N SER A 104 11.30 5.65 2.31
CA SER A 104 9.86 5.64 2.69
C SER A 104 8.97 5.37 1.47
N PHE A 105 7.67 5.28 1.67
CA PHE A 105 6.70 5.59 0.62
C PHE A 105 6.69 7.11 0.43
N LEU A 106 6.94 7.58 -0.78
CA LEU A 106 6.88 9.00 -1.13
C LEU A 106 5.65 9.33 -1.98
N HIS A 107 5.05 8.31 -2.60
CA HIS A 107 3.97 8.46 -3.58
C HIS A 107 4.27 9.59 -4.58
N PRO A 108 5.45 9.57 -5.25
CA PRO A 108 5.97 10.72 -5.99
C PRO A 108 5.16 11.06 -7.24
N SER A 109 4.41 10.09 -7.77
CA SER A 109 3.49 10.28 -8.91
C SER A 109 2.18 10.97 -8.53
N ASN A 110 1.88 11.07 -7.23
CA ASN A 110 0.67 11.78 -6.79
C ASN A 110 0.93 13.30 -6.82
N PRO A 111 0.12 14.09 -7.59
CA PRO A 111 0.32 15.55 -7.70
C PRO A 111 0.39 16.29 -6.37
N ILE A 112 -0.30 15.81 -5.33
CA ILE A 112 -0.27 16.41 -3.99
C ILE A 112 1.12 16.38 -3.36
N ASN A 113 1.97 15.40 -3.76
CA ASN A 113 3.32 15.20 -3.24
C ASN A 113 4.41 15.85 -4.09
N HIS A 114 4.07 16.44 -5.26
CA HIS A 114 5.08 17.03 -6.15
C HIS A 114 5.89 18.15 -5.47
N ASP A 115 5.27 18.98 -4.63
CA ASP A 115 5.98 20.06 -3.95
C ASP A 115 6.90 19.51 -2.84
N MET A 116 6.49 18.45 -2.13
CA MET A 116 7.35 17.74 -1.18
C MET A 116 8.57 17.12 -1.89
N VAL A 117 8.40 16.49 -3.06
CA VAL A 117 9.51 15.92 -3.85
C VAL A 117 10.48 17.01 -4.30
N LYS A 118 9.98 18.16 -4.80
CA LYS A 118 10.82 19.32 -5.15
C LYS A 118 11.60 19.84 -3.93
N LYS A 119 10.94 19.89 -2.77
CA LYS A 119 11.54 20.34 -1.51
C LYS A 119 12.65 19.40 -1.04
N LEU A 120 12.47 18.06 -1.17
CA LEU A 120 13.54 17.07 -0.92
C LEU A 120 14.74 17.31 -1.81
N ALA A 121 14.52 17.53 -3.12
CA ALA A 121 15.60 17.84 -4.05
C ALA A 121 16.32 19.13 -3.66
N GLN A 122 15.59 20.24 -3.43
CA GLN A 122 16.17 21.54 -3.05
C GLN A 122 16.99 21.47 -1.76
N LYS A 123 16.55 20.64 -0.80
CA LYS A 123 17.26 20.39 0.46
C LYS A 123 18.52 19.55 0.28
N GLY A 124 18.68 18.92 -0.90
CA GLY A 124 19.79 18.00 -1.18
C GLY A 124 19.66 16.65 -0.50
N VAL A 125 18.45 16.23 -0.15
CA VAL A 125 18.18 14.90 0.43
C VAL A 125 18.29 13.85 -0.67
N ILE A 126 18.88 12.71 -0.35
CA ILE A 126 18.90 11.52 -1.19
C ILE A 126 17.67 10.70 -0.83
N SER A 127 16.65 10.69 -1.66
CA SER A 127 15.40 10.01 -1.31
C SER A 127 15.13 8.80 -2.20
N PHE A 128 14.72 7.72 -1.55
CA PHE A 128 14.27 6.48 -2.19
C PHE A 128 12.79 6.25 -1.87
N SER A 129 12.01 5.99 -2.92
CA SER A 129 10.60 5.61 -2.77
C SER A 129 10.42 4.12 -2.93
N LEU A 130 9.86 3.48 -1.88
CA LEU A 130 9.50 2.07 -1.93
C LEU A 130 8.28 1.79 -2.83
N ASP A 131 7.59 2.84 -3.30
CA ASP A 131 6.57 2.75 -4.35
C ASP A 131 7.15 2.36 -5.71
N CYS A 132 8.44 2.68 -5.92
CA CYS A 132 9.11 2.56 -7.20
C CYS A 132 10.01 1.32 -7.30
N ILE A 133 9.89 0.37 -6.37
CA ILE A 133 10.60 -0.91 -6.44
C ILE A 133 10.10 -1.72 -7.66
N PRO A 134 10.98 -2.15 -8.59
CA PRO A 134 10.55 -2.85 -9.79
C PRO A 134 10.08 -4.27 -9.47
N ARG A 135 9.12 -4.78 -10.26
CA ARG A 135 8.56 -6.13 -10.07
C ARG A 135 9.42 -7.21 -10.72
N ILE A 136 10.63 -7.37 -10.22
CA ILE A 136 11.57 -8.42 -10.64
C ILE A 136 11.85 -9.38 -9.47
N SER A 137 12.23 -10.61 -9.77
CA SER A 137 12.41 -11.67 -8.76
C SER A 137 13.38 -11.27 -7.64
N ARG A 138 14.48 -10.58 -7.99
CA ARG A 138 15.49 -10.11 -7.02
C ARG A 138 14.96 -9.02 -6.07
N ALA A 139 13.94 -8.26 -6.48
CA ALA A 139 13.36 -7.17 -5.69
C ALA A 139 12.21 -7.61 -4.77
N GLN A 140 11.70 -8.82 -4.91
CA GLN A 140 10.51 -9.29 -4.19
C GLN A 140 10.58 -9.07 -2.67
N SER A 141 11.75 -9.29 -2.06
CA SER A 141 11.94 -9.10 -0.61
C SER A 141 11.95 -7.63 -0.18
N MET A 142 12.03 -6.68 -1.13
CA MET A 142 12.04 -5.24 -0.92
C MET A 142 10.73 -4.58 -1.37
N ASP A 143 9.82 -5.35 -2.02
CA ASP A 143 8.54 -4.86 -2.55
C ASP A 143 7.55 -4.60 -1.41
N ALA A 144 7.60 -3.39 -0.88
CA ALA A 144 6.72 -2.94 0.18
C ALA A 144 5.27 -2.73 -0.28
N LEU A 145 5.05 -2.42 -1.58
CA LEU A 145 3.69 -2.32 -2.14
C LEU A 145 2.99 -3.68 -2.11
N THR A 146 3.67 -4.74 -2.52
CA THR A 146 3.14 -6.12 -2.43
C THR A 146 2.85 -6.50 -0.99
N SER A 147 3.75 -6.18 -0.04
CA SER A 147 3.54 -6.43 1.38
C SER A 147 2.28 -5.73 1.90
N MET A 148 2.12 -4.45 1.61
CA MET A 148 0.96 -3.67 2.09
C MET A 148 -0.34 -4.05 1.37
N SER A 149 -0.28 -4.37 0.08
CA SER A 149 -1.43 -4.89 -0.66
C SER A 149 -1.94 -6.22 -0.09
N THR A 150 -1.03 -7.10 0.34
CA THR A 150 -1.40 -8.35 1.04
C THR A 150 -2.17 -8.05 2.33
N VAL A 151 -1.68 -7.10 3.14
CA VAL A 151 -2.36 -6.68 4.38
C VAL A 151 -3.74 -6.07 4.07
N ALA A 152 -3.82 -5.21 3.04
CA ALA A 152 -5.08 -4.58 2.65
C ALA A 152 -6.12 -5.61 2.21
N GLY A 153 -5.76 -6.57 1.36
CA GLY A 153 -6.67 -7.63 0.91
C GLY A 153 -7.17 -8.52 2.04
N TYR A 154 -6.29 -8.87 2.98
CA TYR A 154 -6.70 -9.59 4.19
C TYR A 154 -7.71 -8.78 5.01
N LYS A 155 -7.38 -7.53 5.32
CA LYS A 155 -8.19 -6.69 6.19
C LYS A 155 -9.55 -6.35 5.56
N ALA A 156 -9.60 -6.16 4.25
CA ALA A 156 -10.85 -5.88 3.53
C ALA A 156 -11.89 -6.97 3.78
N ILE A 157 -11.51 -8.24 3.67
CA ILE A 157 -12.43 -9.36 3.93
C ILE A 157 -12.82 -9.44 5.41
N ILE A 158 -11.89 -9.26 6.34
CA ILE A 158 -12.21 -9.30 7.78
C ILE A 158 -13.15 -8.14 8.15
N SER A 159 -12.91 -6.94 7.61
CA SER A 159 -13.79 -5.79 7.83
C SER A 159 -15.20 -6.02 7.27
N ALA A 160 -15.30 -6.57 6.05
CA ALA A 160 -16.58 -6.93 5.45
C ALA A 160 -17.30 -8.01 6.26
N ALA A 161 -16.57 -9.04 6.72
CA ALA A 161 -17.10 -10.12 7.52
C ALA A 161 -17.75 -9.64 8.84
N CYS A 162 -17.12 -8.68 9.50
CA CYS A 162 -17.65 -8.09 10.73
C CYS A 162 -18.94 -7.29 10.52
N ARG A 163 -19.18 -6.78 9.31
CA ARG A 163 -20.37 -5.96 8.97
C ARG A 163 -21.49 -6.77 8.36
N LEU A 164 -21.18 -7.90 7.74
CA LEU A 164 -22.16 -8.74 7.06
C LEU A 164 -23.10 -9.41 8.09
N PRO A 165 -24.42 -9.17 8.06
CA PRO A 165 -25.37 -9.78 8.99
C PRO A 165 -25.76 -11.20 8.57
N LYS A 166 -24.78 -12.01 8.13
CA LYS A 166 -24.97 -13.36 7.60
C LYS A 166 -23.73 -14.21 7.86
N PHE A 167 -23.90 -15.53 8.00
CA PHE A 167 -22.78 -16.45 8.06
C PHE A 167 -21.96 -16.42 6.76
N ILE A 168 -20.64 -16.45 6.89
CA ILE A 168 -19.77 -16.57 5.72
C ILE A 168 -19.67 -18.04 5.28
N PRO A 169 -19.32 -19.00 6.15
CA PRO A 169 -19.29 -20.40 5.75
C PRO A 169 -20.69 -21.01 5.62
N MET A 170 -20.76 -22.15 4.95
CA MET A 170 -21.93 -23.00 5.05
C MET A 170 -22.07 -23.50 6.50
N ILE A 171 -23.26 -23.37 7.09
CA ILE A 171 -23.58 -23.85 8.43
C ILE A 171 -24.76 -24.83 8.34
N THR A 172 -24.61 -25.99 8.93
CA THR A 172 -25.68 -26.98 9.05
C THR A 172 -26.04 -27.18 10.49
N THR A 173 -27.33 -27.04 10.83
CA THR A 173 -27.88 -27.19 12.18
C THR A 173 -29.16 -28.00 12.11
N ALA A 174 -29.76 -28.29 13.28
CA ALA A 174 -31.06 -28.98 13.39
C ALA A 174 -32.23 -28.21 12.71
N VAL A 175 -32.09 -26.86 12.51
CA VAL A 175 -33.09 -26.03 11.84
C VAL A 175 -32.87 -25.90 10.34
N GLY A 176 -31.79 -26.50 9.80
CA GLY A 176 -31.51 -26.51 8.38
C GLY A 176 -30.09 -26.12 7.99
N MET A 177 -29.88 -25.98 6.69
CA MET A 177 -28.60 -25.63 6.09
C MET A 177 -28.63 -24.18 5.61
N PHE A 178 -27.65 -23.40 6.04
CA PHE A 178 -27.41 -22.03 5.59
C PHE A 178 -26.32 -22.03 4.52
N ARG A 179 -26.65 -21.47 3.36
CA ARG A 179 -25.68 -21.36 2.24
C ARG A 179 -24.54 -20.39 2.58
N PRO A 180 -23.33 -20.63 2.06
CA PRO A 180 -22.21 -19.72 2.27
C PRO A 180 -22.48 -18.32 1.65
N ALA A 181 -21.79 -17.33 2.15
CA ALA A 181 -21.78 -16.00 1.55
C ALA A 181 -21.07 -16.03 0.20
N ILE A 182 -21.55 -15.23 -0.73
CA ILE A 182 -20.95 -15.00 -2.03
C ILE A 182 -20.04 -13.76 -1.95
N VAL A 183 -18.76 -13.95 -2.21
CA VAL A 183 -17.75 -12.88 -2.26
C VAL A 183 -17.32 -12.69 -3.70
N PHE A 184 -17.47 -11.47 -4.22
CA PHE A 184 -17.00 -11.09 -5.55
C PHE A 184 -15.85 -10.10 -5.43
N VAL A 185 -14.72 -10.38 -6.12
CA VAL A 185 -13.51 -9.54 -6.11
C VAL A 185 -13.24 -9.04 -7.52
N VAL A 186 -13.17 -7.73 -7.67
CA VAL A 186 -12.85 -7.04 -8.92
C VAL A 186 -11.43 -6.48 -8.84
N GLY A 187 -10.60 -6.85 -9.81
CA GLY A 187 -9.17 -6.59 -9.78
C GLY A 187 -8.44 -7.59 -8.89
N THR A 188 -7.85 -8.62 -9.49
CA THR A 188 -7.17 -9.70 -8.77
C THR A 188 -5.65 -9.56 -8.83
N GLY A 189 -5.17 -8.34 -8.54
CA GLY A 189 -3.78 -8.11 -8.15
C GLY A 189 -3.50 -8.68 -6.76
N VAL A 190 -2.40 -8.31 -6.14
CA VAL A 190 -1.98 -8.84 -4.82
C VAL A 190 -3.09 -8.70 -3.77
N ALA A 191 -3.73 -7.52 -3.66
CA ALA A 191 -4.80 -7.29 -2.71
C ALA A 191 -6.03 -8.16 -3.01
N GLY A 192 -6.44 -8.23 -4.29
CA GLY A 192 -7.59 -9.05 -4.70
C GLY A 192 -7.35 -10.54 -4.51
N LEU A 193 -6.19 -11.07 -4.88
CA LEU A 193 -5.83 -12.49 -4.64
C LEU A 193 -5.80 -12.82 -3.15
N GLN A 194 -5.27 -11.92 -2.31
CA GLN A 194 -5.29 -12.13 -0.87
C GLN A 194 -6.73 -12.05 -0.31
N SER A 195 -7.58 -11.18 -0.86
CA SER A 195 -9.01 -11.13 -0.52
C SER A 195 -9.69 -12.45 -0.84
N LEU A 196 -9.48 -13.00 -2.05
CA LEU A 196 -10.01 -14.31 -2.44
C LEU A 196 -9.53 -15.42 -1.51
N ALA A 197 -8.21 -15.47 -1.22
CA ALA A 197 -7.62 -16.46 -0.33
C ALA A 197 -8.21 -16.38 1.08
N THR A 198 -8.42 -15.17 1.60
CA THR A 198 -9.01 -14.95 2.93
C THR A 198 -10.48 -15.34 2.95
N ALA A 199 -11.27 -14.91 1.97
CA ALA A 199 -12.68 -15.26 1.84
C ALA A 199 -12.89 -16.79 1.75
N LYS A 200 -12.07 -17.46 0.94
CA LYS A 200 -12.09 -18.93 0.83
C LYS A 200 -11.80 -19.63 2.17
N ARG A 201 -10.79 -19.15 2.93
CA ARG A 201 -10.49 -19.69 4.26
C ARG A 201 -11.65 -19.49 5.25
N LEU A 202 -12.42 -18.44 5.10
CA LEU A 202 -13.64 -18.21 5.88
C LEU A 202 -14.83 -19.05 5.39
N GLY A 203 -14.68 -19.81 4.31
CA GLY A 203 -15.71 -20.71 3.78
C GLY A 203 -16.71 -20.04 2.83
N ALA A 204 -16.39 -18.90 2.28
CA ALA A 204 -17.20 -18.22 1.27
C ALA A 204 -17.15 -18.92 -0.10
N GLU A 205 -18.20 -18.74 -0.87
CA GLU A 205 -18.20 -18.98 -2.32
C GLU A 205 -17.57 -17.77 -3.01
N ILE A 206 -16.45 -17.97 -3.74
CA ILE A 206 -15.66 -16.89 -4.28
C ILE A 206 -15.79 -16.74 -5.80
N TYR A 207 -15.95 -15.48 -6.23
CA TYR A 207 -15.98 -15.05 -7.62
C TYR A 207 -14.92 -13.99 -7.85
N ALA A 208 -14.39 -13.92 -9.07
CA ALA A 208 -13.33 -13.00 -9.42
C ALA A 208 -13.49 -12.46 -10.84
N ALA A 209 -13.05 -11.22 -11.05
CA ALA A 209 -12.89 -10.61 -12.36
C ALA A 209 -11.57 -9.85 -12.43
N ASP A 210 -10.85 -10.02 -13.52
CA ASP A 210 -9.66 -9.22 -13.87
C ASP A 210 -9.54 -9.21 -15.41
N VAL A 211 -9.00 -8.13 -15.95
CA VAL A 211 -8.76 -8.01 -17.40
C VAL A 211 -7.48 -8.69 -17.86
N ARG A 212 -6.61 -9.09 -16.91
CA ARG A 212 -5.32 -9.72 -17.19
C ARG A 212 -5.43 -11.25 -17.09
N PRO A 213 -5.10 -12.01 -18.16
CA PRO A 213 -5.17 -13.47 -18.16
C PRO A 213 -4.40 -14.15 -17.02
N ASP A 214 -3.20 -13.67 -16.69
CA ASP A 214 -2.38 -14.24 -15.60
C ASP A 214 -3.08 -14.12 -14.24
N ALA A 215 -3.71 -12.98 -13.97
CA ALA A 215 -4.47 -12.75 -12.75
C ALA A 215 -5.74 -13.63 -12.69
N VAL A 216 -6.39 -13.85 -13.84
CA VAL A 216 -7.51 -14.78 -13.98
C VAL A 216 -7.07 -16.22 -13.65
N GLU A 217 -5.95 -16.70 -14.19
CA GLU A 217 -5.43 -18.05 -13.91
C GLU A 217 -5.03 -18.22 -12.44
N GLN A 218 -4.43 -17.21 -11.82
CA GLN A 218 -4.14 -17.22 -10.39
C GLN A 218 -5.42 -17.30 -9.55
N SER A 219 -6.46 -16.57 -9.94
CA SER A 219 -7.77 -16.61 -9.28
C SER A 219 -8.45 -17.98 -9.42
N LYS A 220 -8.39 -18.61 -10.59
CA LYS A 220 -8.86 -19.98 -10.81
C LYS A 220 -8.10 -20.98 -9.91
N SER A 221 -6.79 -20.84 -9.79
CA SER A 221 -5.96 -21.67 -8.92
C SER A 221 -6.37 -21.57 -7.45
N LEU A 222 -6.88 -20.42 -7.00
CA LEU A 222 -7.49 -20.26 -5.69
C LEU A 222 -8.89 -20.88 -5.61
N GLY A 223 -9.47 -21.31 -6.72
CA GLY A 223 -10.82 -21.89 -6.80
C GLY A 223 -11.94 -20.87 -6.97
N ALA A 224 -11.62 -19.66 -7.42
CA ALA A 224 -12.64 -18.65 -7.75
C ALA A 224 -13.35 -18.99 -9.07
N LYS A 225 -14.64 -18.74 -9.10
CA LYS A 225 -15.44 -18.71 -10.34
C LYS A 225 -15.19 -17.39 -11.05
N ILE A 226 -14.79 -17.46 -12.31
CA ILE A 226 -14.41 -16.27 -13.07
C ILE A 226 -15.64 -15.65 -13.74
N ILE A 227 -15.75 -14.34 -13.61
CA ILE A 227 -16.66 -13.51 -14.39
C ILE A 227 -15.84 -12.94 -15.56
N ASP A 228 -16.26 -13.28 -16.77
CA ASP A 228 -15.64 -12.77 -17.99
C ASP A 228 -15.98 -11.29 -18.17
N THR A 229 -14.95 -10.44 -18.22
CA THR A 229 -15.11 -9.00 -18.42
C THR A 229 -15.50 -8.64 -19.85
N GLY A 230 -15.27 -9.55 -20.79
CA GLY A 230 -15.44 -9.33 -22.22
C GLY A 230 -14.45 -8.31 -22.81
N VAL A 231 -13.42 -7.94 -22.08
CA VAL A 231 -12.35 -7.01 -22.52
C VAL A 231 -11.22 -7.81 -23.17
N PRO A 232 -10.85 -7.51 -24.43
CA PRO A 232 -9.72 -8.19 -25.07
C PRO A 232 -8.40 -7.87 -24.37
N PRO A 233 -7.52 -8.86 -24.15
CA PRO A 233 -6.23 -8.65 -23.49
C PRO A 233 -5.34 -7.60 -24.18
N GLU A 234 -5.44 -7.49 -25.50
CA GLU A 234 -4.62 -6.58 -26.32
C GLU A 234 -4.83 -5.10 -25.99
N ILE A 235 -6.04 -4.75 -25.49
CA ILE A 235 -6.35 -3.37 -25.07
C ILE A 235 -6.26 -3.18 -23.56
N ALA A 236 -6.23 -4.28 -22.82
CA ALA A 236 -6.24 -4.27 -21.35
C ALA A 236 -4.85 -4.25 -20.73
N ILE A 237 -3.82 -4.71 -21.47
CA ILE A 237 -2.48 -4.95 -20.92
C ILE A 237 -1.46 -4.04 -21.60
N GLY A 238 -0.76 -3.24 -20.78
CA GLY A 238 0.36 -2.41 -21.21
C GLY A 238 1.72 -3.06 -20.97
N GLU A 239 2.76 -2.26 -21.15
CA GLU A 239 4.14 -2.67 -20.84
C GLU A 239 4.26 -3.15 -19.39
N GLY A 240 5.03 -4.21 -19.17
CA GLY A 240 5.23 -4.81 -17.85
C GLY A 240 4.03 -5.61 -17.30
N GLY A 241 2.98 -5.89 -18.13
CA GLY A 241 1.84 -6.71 -17.71
C GLY A 241 0.85 -6.01 -16.77
N TYR A 242 0.89 -4.69 -16.69
CA TYR A 242 -0.08 -3.91 -15.92
C TYR A 242 -1.35 -3.66 -16.72
N ALA A 243 -2.48 -3.51 -16.00
CA ALA A 243 -3.72 -3.05 -16.61
C ALA A 243 -3.55 -1.64 -17.17
N MET A 244 -4.06 -1.43 -18.38
CA MET A 244 -4.14 -0.12 -19.02
C MET A 244 -5.46 0.57 -18.67
N HIS A 245 -5.48 1.90 -18.85
CA HIS A 245 -6.74 2.64 -18.79
C HIS A 245 -7.56 2.30 -20.05
N LEU A 246 -8.70 1.68 -19.82
CA LEU A 246 -9.60 1.28 -20.90
C LEU A 246 -10.38 2.49 -21.44
N PRO A 247 -10.71 2.52 -22.74
CA PRO A 247 -11.73 3.41 -23.29
C PRO A 247 -13.09 3.22 -22.61
N ASP A 248 -13.89 4.28 -22.51
CA ASP A 248 -15.17 4.28 -21.80
C ASP A 248 -16.14 3.17 -22.27
N GLU A 249 -16.14 2.84 -23.56
CA GLU A 249 -16.96 1.75 -24.10
C GLU A 249 -16.63 0.39 -23.48
N TRP A 250 -15.35 0.14 -23.22
CA TRP A 250 -14.89 -1.11 -22.60
C TRP A 250 -15.10 -1.12 -21.09
N ILE A 251 -14.94 0.02 -20.42
CA ILE A 251 -15.32 0.17 -18.99
C ILE A 251 -16.83 -0.09 -18.84
N HIS A 252 -17.65 0.43 -19.75
CA HIS A 252 -19.10 0.18 -19.75
C HIS A 252 -19.42 -1.31 -19.96
N LYS A 253 -18.76 -1.97 -20.90
CA LYS A 253 -18.93 -3.41 -21.16
C LYS A 253 -18.50 -4.27 -19.98
N GLU A 254 -17.34 -3.96 -19.39
CA GLU A 254 -16.86 -4.62 -18.18
C GLU A 254 -17.87 -4.46 -17.04
N ARG A 255 -18.37 -3.26 -16.80
CA ARG A 255 -19.41 -2.97 -15.80
C ARG A 255 -20.69 -3.78 -16.05
N GLN A 256 -21.15 -3.88 -17.30
CA GLN A 256 -22.32 -4.69 -17.65
C GLN A 256 -22.13 -6.16 -17.27
N SER A 257 -20.94 -6.72 -17.45
CA SER A 257 -20.66 -8.11 -17.11
C SER A 257 -20.78 -8.41 -15.60
N PHE A 258 -20.66 -7.39 -14.75
CA PHE A 258 -20.72 -7.53 -13.29
C PHE A 258 -22.15 -7.48 -12.71
N HIS A 259 -23.14 -7.00 -13.45
CA HIS A 259 -24.49 -6.78 -12.94
C HIS A 259 -25.09 -8.00 -12.23
N GLU A 260 -25.05 -9.16 -12.87
CA GLU A 260 -25.67 -10.38 -12.35
C GLU A 260 -24.96 -10.93 -11.11
N ILE A 261 -23.64 -10.79 -11.02
CA ILE A 261 -22.90 -11.25 -9.86
C ILE A 261 -23.01 -10.27 -8.70
N VAL A 262 -22.96 -8.96 -8.95
CA VAL A 262 -23.12 -7.92 -7.91
C VAL A 262 -24.48 -8.05 -7.23
N LYS A 263 -25.55 -8.28 -7.99
CA LYS A 263 -26.89 -8.55 -7.46
C LYS A 263 -26.94 -9.76 -6.52
N LYS A 264 -26.11 -10.78 -6.76
CA LYS A 264 -26.03 -12.02 -5.96
C LYS A 264 -25.01 -11.97 -4.85
N ALA A 265 -24.04 -11.09 -4.93
CA ALA A 265 -22.97 -10.99 -3.96
C ALA A 265 -23.48 -10.53 -2.58
N ASP A 266 -22.86 -11.06 -1.55
CA ASP A 266 -23.03 -10.63 -0.16
C ASP A 266 -21.88 -9.67 0.23
N ILE A 267 -20.68 -9.87 -0.36
CA ILE A 267 -19.53 -8.99 -0.23
C ILE A 267 -18.95 -8.71 -1.62
N VAL A 268 -18.66 -7.46 -1.91
CA VAL A 268 -17.90 -7.03 -3.10
C VAL A 268 -16.61 -6.35 -2.64
N VAL A 269 -15.46 -6.81 -3.12
CA VAL A 269 -14.17 -6.17 -2.88
C VAL A 269 -13.67 -5.58 -4.18
N LEU A 270 -13.36 -4.30 -4.16
CA LEU A 270 -12.91 -3.53 -5.31
C LEU A 270 -11.43 -3.15 -5.12
N SER A 271 -10.58 -3.59 -6.04
CA SER A 271 -9.14 -3.36 -6.00
C SER A 271 -8.52 -3.21 -7.39
N ALA A 272 -9.33 -2.78 -8.37
CA ALA A 272 -8.89 -2.54 -9.73
C ALA A 272 -8.18 -1.19 -9.82
N LEU A 273 -6.87 -1.22 -10.02
CA LEU A 273 -6.03 -0.03 -10.13
C LEU A 273 -5.28 -0.04 -11.45
N VAL A 274 -5.18 1.15 -12.05
CA VAL A 274 -4.30 1.42 -13.19
C VAL A 274 -3.16 2.29 -12.68
N PRO A 275 -1.90 1.88 -12.88
CA PRO A 275 -0.77 2.67 -12.40
C PRO A 275 -0.84 4.12 -12.89
N ARG A 276 -0.64 5.08 -11.98
CA ARG A 276 -0.58 6.52 -12.27
C ARG A 276 -1.88 7.14 -12.84
N LYS A 277 -3.01 6.45 -12.73
CA LYS A 277 -4.32 6.94 -13.18
C LYS A 277 -5.33 6.88 -12.05
N ILE A 278 -6.40 7.66 -12.19
CA ILE A 278 -7.58 7.52 -11.34
C ILE A 278 -8.21 6.15 -11.61
N ALA A 279 -8.62 5.46 -10.55
CA ALA A 279 -9.27 4.17 -10.66
C ALA A 279 -10.59 4.26 -11.44
N PRO A 280 -10.89 3.29 -12.31
CA PRO A 280 -12.14 3.29 -13.07
C PRO A 280 -13.33 2.99 -12.14
N ILE A 281 -14.47 3.64 -12.39
CA ILE A 281 -15.74 3.29 -11.72
C ILE A 281 -16.29 2.02 -12.34
N LEU A 282 -16.28 0.93 -11.60
CA LEU A 282 -16.71 -0.40 -12.04
C LEU A 282 -18.03 -0.85 -11.39
N VAL A 283 -18.43 -0.22 -10.29
CA VAL A 283 -19.73 -0.42 -9.64
C VAL A 283 -20.42 0.93 -9.53
N ASP A 284 -21.50 1.11 -10.28
CA ASP A 284 -22.30 2.32 -10.26
C ASP A 284 -23.46 2.24 -9.24
N GLU A 285 -24.16 3.35 -9.05
CA GLU A 285 -25.29 3.42 -8.12
C GLU A 285 -26.40 2.41 -8.46
N THR A 286 -26.66 2.14 -9.74
CA THR A 286 -27.73 1.20 -10.15
C THR A 286 -27.39 -0.22 -9.72
N MET A 287 -26.13 -0.59 -9.78
CA MET A 287 -25.63 -1.88 -9.30
C MET A 287 -25.75 -1.97 -7.78
N VAL A 288 -25.34 -0.92 -7.04
CA VAL A 288 -25.49 -0.87 -5.59
C VAL A 288 -26.96 -1.02 -5.16
N ARG A 289 -27.88 -0.32 -5.85
CA ARG A 289 -29.35 -0.47 -5.62
C ARG A 289 -29.87 -1.89 -5.83
N SER A 290 -29.24 -2.66 -6.71
CA SER A 290 -29.62 -4.03 -7.02
C SER A 290 -29.10 -5.06 -6.03
N MET A 291 -28.14 -4.70 -5.18
CA MET A 291 -27.57 -5.59 -4.17
C MET A 291 -28.58 -5.97 -3.09
N LYS A 292 -28.34 -7.09 -2.45
CA LYS A 292 -29.16 -7.52 -1.30
C LYS A 292 -28.99 -6.54 -0.14
N PRO A 293 -30.08 -6.19 0.57
CA PRO A 293 -29.97 -5.46 1.83
C PRO A 293 -29.02 -6.15 2.82
N GLY A 294 -28.13 -5.38 3.44
CA GLY A 294 -27.13 -5.89 4.37
C GLY A 294 -25.83 -6.37 3.70
N SER A 295 -25.73 -6.31 2.36
CA SER A 295 -24.47 -6.56 1.65
C SER A 295 -23.40 -5.51 1.97
N VAL A 296 -22.14 -5.84 1.68
CA VAL A 296 -21.00 -4.99 1.99
C VAL A 296 -20.13 -4.81 0.73
N ILE A 297 -19.75 -3.57 0.45
CA ILE A 297 -18.71 -3.23 -0.52
C ILE A 297 -17.47 -2.74 0.27
N VAL A 298 -16.28 -3.21 -0.10
CA VAL A 298 -15.01 -2.65 0.38
C VAL A 298 -14.23 -2.16 -0.82
N ASP A 299 -14.00 -0.86 -0.87
CA ASP A 299 -13.30 -0.21 -1.97
C ASP A 299 -11.85 0.10 -1.58
N ILE A 300 -10.95 -0.87 -1.85
CA ILE A 300 -9.50 -0.72 -1.58
C ILE A 300 -8.89 0.33 -2.51
N ALA A 301 -9.49 0.57 -3.68
CA ALA A 301 -8.99 1.52 -4.67
C ALA A 301 -9.24 3.00 -4.29
N ILE A 302 -9.87 3.27 -3.14
CA ILE A 302 -10.31 4.61 -2.74
C ILE A 302 -9.16 5.63 -2.63
N ASP A 303 -7.94 5.19 -2.31
CA ASP A 303 -6.77 6.06 -2.27
C ASP A 303 -6.41 6.64 -3.67
N GLN A 304 -6.92 6.04 -4.75
CA GLN A 304 -6.77 6.48 -6.13
C GLN A 304 -8.11 6.80 -6.82
N GLY A 305 -9.11 7.21 -6.04
CA GLY A 305 -10.42 7.63 -6.55
C GLY A 305 -11.56 6.64 -6.33
N GLY A 306 -11.24 5.34 -6.14
CA GLY A 306 -12.24 4.29 -5.89
C GLY A 306 -12.82 3.66 -7.15
N ASN A 307 -13.35 2.45 -7.00
CA ASN A 307 -14.03 1.72 -8.07
C ASN A 307 -15.56 1.72 -7.92
N CYS A 308 -16.10 2.19 -6.80
CA CYS A 308 -17.54 2.33 -6.60
C CYS A 308 -17.94 3.82 -6.58
N GLU A 309 -18.96 4.16 -7.36
CA GLU A 309 -19.46 5.54 -7.50
C GLU A 309 -19.91 6.15 -6.18
N LEU A 310 -20.46 5.32 -5.27
CA LEU A 310 -21.00 5.78 -3.99
C LEU A 310 -20.03 5.70 -2.82
N THR A 311 -18.76 5.34 -3.05
CA THR A 311 -17.76 5.28 -1.99
C THR A 311 -17.38 6.68 -1.51
N GLU A 312 -17.49 6.90 -0.20
CA GLU A 312 -17.04 8.11 0.45
C GLU A 312 -15.63 7.91 1.02
N SER A 313 -14.69 8.74 0.58
CA SER A 313 -13.28 8.61 0.91
C SER A 313 -13.01 8.78 2.41
N GLY A 314 -12.34 7.80 3.02
CA GLY A 314 -12.00 7.78 4.45
C GLY A 314 -13.15 7.39 5.38
N MET A 315 -14.32 7.05 4.84
CA MET A 315 -15.53 6.81 5.62
C MET A 315 -16.17 5.44 5.31
N ILE A 316 -17.00 5.00 6.25
CA ILE A 316 -17.92 3.88 6.04
C ILE A 316 -19.32 4.49 6.02
N CYS A 317 -20.03 4.32 4.93
CA CYS A 317 -21.40 4.82 4.76
C CYS A 317 -22.37 3.67 4.44
N VAL A 318 -23.66 3.94 4.57
CA VAL A 318 -24.73 3.01 4.15
C VAL A 318 -25.56 3.70 3.08
N LYS A 319 -25.57 3.13 1.88
CA LYS A 319 -26.39 3.59 0.76
C LYS A 319 -27.26 2.41 0.26
N HIS A 320 -28.54 2.64 0.07
CA HIS A 320 -29.49 1.61 -0.41
C HIS A 320 -29.46 0.31 0.41
N ASN A 321 -29.29 0.41 1.73
CA ASN A 321 -29.10 -0.72 2.68
C ASN A 321 -27.84 -1.57 2.40
N VAL A 322 -26.86 -1.05 1.68
CA VAL A 322 -25.53 -1.64 1.45
C VAL A 322 -24.50 -0.84 2.25
N ALA A 323 -23.67 -1.51 3.04
CA ALA A 323 -22.55 -0.88 3.71
C ALA A 323 -21.39 -0.71 2.71
N ILE A 324 -20.87 0.51 2.57
CA ILE A 324 -19.75 0.82 1.66
C ILE A 324 -18.59 1.31 2.50
N ASP A 325 -17.51 0.56 2.49
CA ASP A 325 -16.28 0.84 3.25
C ASP A 325 -15.23 1.48 2.32
N GLY A 326 -15.05 2.79 2.44
CA GLY A 326 -14.04 3.59 1.75
C GLY A 326 -12.86 3.96 2.68
N THR A 327 -12.56 3.12 3.68
CA THR A 327 -11.44 3.36 4.61
C THR A 327 -10.12 3.51 3.88
N LYS A 328 -9.43 4.63 4.10
CA LYS A 328 -8.07 4.88 3.63
C LYS A 328 -7.04 4.17 4.51
N ASN A 329 -5.84 4.01 3.94
CA ASN A 329 -4.69 3.48 4.68
C ASN A 329 -5.00 2.18 5.43
N ILE A 330 -5.73 1.27 4.80
CA ILE A 330 -6.15 -0.01 5.39
C ILE A 330 -4.99 -0.75 6.10
N PRO A 331 -3.75 -0.81 5.55
CA PRO A 331 -2.63 -1.48 6.21
C PRO A 331 -2.27 -0.90 7.58
N GLY A 332 -2.49 0.39 7.81
CA GLY A 332 -2.28 1.04 9.11
C GLY A 332 -3.16 0.47 10.23
N SER A 333 -4.30 -0.14 9.88
CA SER A 333 -5.21 -0.79 10.84
C SER A 333 -4.80 -2.21 11.27
N VAL A 334 -3.78 -2.80 10.62
CA VAL A 334 -3.17 -4.10 10.97
C VAL A 334 -1.69 -3.87 11.31
N ALA A 335 -1.46 -2.88 12.15
CA ALA A 335 -0.17 -2.25 12.35
C ALA A 335 0.98 -3.20 12.71
N VAL A 336 0.75 -4.20 13.57
CA VAL A 336 1.79 -5.16 13.99
C VAL A 336 2.32 -5.95 12.79
N SER A 337 1.44 -6.61 12.03
CA SER A 337 1.84 -7.41 10.87
C SER A 337 2.38 -6.53 9.74
N ALA A 338 1.73 -5.41 9.50
CA ALA A 338 2.14 -4.46 8.46
C ALA A 338 3.53 -3.86 8.75
N SER A 339 3.81 -3.46 10.01
CA SER A 339 5.13 -2.97 10.41
C SER A 339 6.20 -4.06 10.31
N SER A 340 5.88 -5.29 10.68
CA SER A 340 6.83 -6.41 10.56
C SER A 340 7.23 -6.65 9.09
N MET A 341 6.27 -6.68 8.17
CA MET A 341 6.54 -6.84 6.74
C MET A 341 7.29 -5.63 6.17
N PHE A 342 6.82 -4.43 6.46
CA PHE A 342 7.43 -3.18 5.96
C PHE A 342 8.85 -3.00 6.47
N ALA A 343 9.10 -3.17 7.77
CA ALA A 343 10.43 -3.06 8.35
C ALA A 343 11.43 -4.06 7.76
N GLN A 344 10.97 -5.28 7.40
CA GLN A 344 11.83 -6.23 6.71
C GLN A 344 12.11 -5.81 5.25
N ASN A 345 11.12 -5.24 4.53
CA ASN A 345 11.35 -4.68 3.20
C ASN A 345 12.38 -3.55 3.25
N VAL A 346 12.24 -2.61 4.19
CA VAL A 346 13.18 -1.51 4.42
C VAL A 346 14.58 -2.02 4.73
N LEU A 347 14.70 -3.01 5.64
CA LEU A 347 16.00 -3.60 6.00
C LEU A 347 16.69 -4.25 4.80
N ASN A 348 15.93 -4.96 3.96
CA ASN A 348 16.46 -5.58 2.76
C ASN A 348 16.93 -4.52 1.75
N PHE A 349 16.15 -3.44 1.55
CA PHE A 349 16.54 -2.34 0.69
C PHE A 349 17.76 -1.57 1.23
N LEU A 350 17.79 -1.29 2.52
CA LEU A 350 18.94 -0.68 3.19
C LEU A 350 20.21 -1.53 2.97
N SER A 351 20.08 -2.86 3.05
CA SER A 351 21.20 -3.79 2.81
C SER A 351 21.73 -3.73 1.38
N LEU A 352 20.89 -3.37 0.41
CA LEU A 352 21.29 -3.22 -0.99
C LEU A 352 22.11 -1.94 -1.20
N ILE A 353 21.72 -0.84 -0.56
CA ILE A 353 22.35 0.48 -0.73
C ILE A 353 23.54 0.74 0.21
N VAL A 354 23.87 -0.20 1.10
CA VAL A 354 25.03 -0.07 1.99
C VAL A 354 26.11 -1.07 1.63
N LYS A 355 27.35 -0.59 1.48
CA LYS A 355 28.54 -1.40 1.23
C LYS A 355 29.67 -0.92 2.12
N ASN A 356 30.25 -1.85 2.89
CA ASN A 356 31.39 -1.57 3.80
C ASN A 356 31.10 -0.37 4.75
N GLY A 357 29.93 -0.34 5.37
CA GLY A 357 29.53 0.71 6.31
C GLY A 357 29.28 2.09 5.68
N LYS A 358 29.14 2.20 4.36
CA LYS A 358 28.88 3.46 3.67
C LYS A 358 27.69 3.32 2.72
N ILE A 359 26.93 4.39 2.59
CA ILE A 359 25.88 4.50 1.55
C ILE A 359 26.57 4.44 0.18
N ASN A 360 26.14 3.50 -0.65
CA ASN A 360 26.65 3.25 -1.99
C ASN A 360 25.50 3.19 -3.00
N ILE A 361 25.33 4.28 -3.75
CA ILE A 361 24.22 4.41 -4.71
C ILE A 361 24.73 3.95 -6.09
N ASN A 362 24.61 2.65 -6.36
CA ASN A 362 24.98 2.10 -7.66
C ASN A 362 23.79 2.21 -8.63
N LYS A 363 23.77 3.26 -9.43
CA LYS A 363 22.72 3.50 -10.45
C LYS A 363 22.69 2.48 -11.60
N SER A 364 23.70 1.60 -11.72
CA SER A 364 23.66 0.48 -12.66
C SER A 364 22.79 -0.67 -12.13
N ASP A 365 22.41 -0.65 -10.85
CA ASP A 365 21.44 -1.58 -10.27
C ASP A 365 20.02 -1.06 -10.52
N GLU A 366 19.24 -1.84 -11.24
CA GLU A 366 17.86 -1.49 -11.64
C GLU A 366 16.97 -1.17 -10.44
N ILE A 367 17.12 -1.87 -9.30
CA ILE A 367 16.31 -1.62 -8.09
C ILE A 367 16.66 -0.26 -7.51
N ILE A 368 17.95 0.06 -7.41
CA ILE A 368 18.41 1.34 -6.88
C ILE A 368 17.99 2.48 -7.82
N ALA A 369 18.20 2.32 -9.13
CA ALA A 369 17.87 3.32 -10.13
C ALA A 369 16.36 3.66 -10.13
N SER A 370 15.50 2.64 -10.07
CA SER A 370 14.03 2.83 -10.04
C SER A 370 13.54 3.48 -8.75
N ALA A 371 14.12 3.11 -7.61
CA ALA A 371 13.69 3.63 -6.31
C ALA A 371 14.22 5.03 -6.00
N LEU A 372 15.32 5.46 -6.64
CA LEU A 372 15.97 6.76 -6.38
C LEU A 372 15.15 7.90 -6.99
N ILE A 373 14.67 8.81 -6.16
CA ILE A 373 13.82 9.94 -6.57
C ILE A 373 14.61 11.24 -6.64
N THR A 374 15.36 11.57 -5.57
CA THR A 374 16.15 12.82 -5.53
C THR A 374 17.58 12.53 -5.14
N GLU A 375 18.53 13.27 -5.76
CA GLU A 375 19.95 13.23 -5.44
C GLU A 375 20.64 14.49 -5.97
N ASN A 376 21.68 14.96 -5.28
CA ASN A 376 22.52 16.10 -5.70
C ASN A 376 21.70 17.36 -6.06
N GLY A 377 20.64 17.64 -5.30
CA GLY A 377 19.80 18.82 -5.51
C GLY A 377 18.82 18.71 -6.68
N LYS A 378 18.62 17.52 -7.24
CA LYS A 378 17.78 17.29 -8.43
C LYS A 378 16.82 16.11 -8.22
N ILE A 379 15.69 16.15 -8.92
CA ILE A 379 14.85 14.97 -9.15
C ILE A 379 15.54 14.18 -10.26
N VAL A 380 15.91 12.93 -9.96
CA VAL A 380 16.72 12.09 -10.87
C VAL A 380 15.91 10.93 -11.48
N ASN A 381 14.73 10.61 -10.91
CA ASN A 381 13.85 9.61 -11.49
C ASN A 381 13.15 10.20 -12.72
N PRO A 382 13.35 9.63 -13.93
CA PRO A 382 12.82 10.21 -15.16
C PRO A 382 11.29 10.21 -15.22
N ASP A 383 10.65 9.15 -14.75
CA ASP A 383 9.19 9.02 -14.75
C ASP A 383 8.53 10.08 -13.85
N VAL A 384 9.08 10.26 -12.64
CA VAL A 384 8.59 11.27 -11.69
C VAL A 384 8.81 12.69 -12.22
N LEU A 385 9.94 12.92 -12.90
CA LEU A 385 10.23 14.22 -13.50
C LEU A 385 9.24 14.55 -14.62
N GLU A 386 8.96 13.59 -15.51
CA GLU A 386 7.97 13.73 -16.56
C GLU A 386 6.57 14.02 -16.03
N GLU A 387 6.14 13.30 -15.01
CA GLU A 387 4.83 13.51 -14.36
C GLU A 387 4.71 14.91 -13.73
N ILE A 388 5.76 15.38 -13.05
CA ILE A 388 5.77 16.72 -12.45
C ILE A 388 5.74 17.82 -13.53
N VAL A 389 6.38 17.61 -14.69
CA VAL A 389 6.37 18.57 -15.81
C VAL A 389 5.01 18.56 -16.49
N SER A 390 4.50 17.39 -16.88
CA SER A 390 3.21 17.26 -17.57
C SER A 390 2.04 17.79 -16.73
N TYR A 391 2.07 17.61 -15.42
CA TYR A 391 1.03 18.16 -14.53
C TYR A 391 0.98 19.69 -14.52
N LYS A 392 2.13 20.38 -14.75
CA LYS A 392 2.18 21.85 -14.85
C LYS A 392 1.59 22.38 -16.15
N GLU A 393 1.70 21.62 -17.25
CA GLU A 393 1.23 22.02 -18.58
C GLU A 393 -0.31 21.92 -18.70
N HIS A 394 -0.97 21.14 -17.81
CA HIS A 394 -2.41 20.94 -17.82
C HIS A 394 -3.16 21.77 -16.76
N ARG A 395 -2.47 22.68 -16.05
CA ARG A 395 -3.02 23.70 -15.16
C ARG A 395 -2.94 25.10 -15.77
#